data_e9ca316e460f5d6bcdcfd65b3d6a6f1c
#
_entry.id   e9ca316e460f5d6bcdcfd65b3d6a6f1c
#
_cell.length_a   1.000
_cell.length_b   1.000
_cell.length_c   1.000
_cell.angle_alpha   90.00
_cell.angle_beta   90.00
_cell.angle_gamma   90.00
#
_symmetry.space_group_name_H-M   'P 1'
#
loop_
_entity.id
_entity.type
_entity.pdbx_description
1 polymer ?
#
loop_
_entity_poly.entity_id
_entity_poly.type
_entity_poly.pdbx_seq_one_letter_code
_entity_poly.pdbx_strand_id
1 'polypeptide(L)'
;MCGIVAVIGSREAASLLLEGLRQLEYRGYDSAGIATVNGERQLSCLRAEGKLVNLTQRFEASGAPGHCGIGHTRWATHGKPEERNAHPHLDGPGRVAVVQNGIIENYRTLREELQAEGVVFRSDTDTEVIPHLLSRELARLQAGGAKPSGALLLQALQAVIPRLHGAYALAVVWGELPSALVV
;
A
#
# COMPACT_ATOMS: atom_id res chain seq x y z
N MET A 1 9.85 13.05 7.66
CA MET A 1 8.53 13.05 6.98
C MET A 1 8.56 12.05 5.84
N CYS A 2 7.51 11.29 5.65
CA CYS A 2 7.44 10.28 4.59
C CYS A 2 7.15 10.88 3.20
N GLY A 3 7.42 10.13 2.13
CA GLY A 3 7.09 10.48 0.75
C GLY A 3 6.22 9.41 0.09
N ILE A 4 5.22 9.82 -0.68
CA ILE A 4 4.37 8.96 -1.50
C ILE A 4 4.58 9.30 -2.97
N VAL A 5 4.67 8.27 -3.81
CA VAL A 5 4.65 8.38 -5.27
C VAL A 5 3.61 7.40 -5.79
N ALA A 6 2.80 7.82 -6.75
CA ALA A 6 1.83 6.97 -7.44
C ALA A 6 1.99 7.15 -8.95
N VAL A 7 1.94 6.06 -9.68
CA VAL A 7 2.14 6.03 -11.14
C VAL A 7 1.08 5.15 -11.80
N ILE A 8 0.51 5.66 -12.87
CA ILE A 8 -0.30 4.91 -13.81
C ILE A 8 0.02 5.41 -15.22
N GLY A 9 0.24 4.52 -16.18
CA GLY A 9 0.59 4.93 -17.53
C GLY A 9 0.96 3.78 -18.45
N SER A 10 1.68 4.09 -19.53
CA SER A 10 2.12 3.13 -20.55
C SER A 10 3.53 2.58 -20.30
N ARG A 11 4.31 3.21 -19.42
CA ARG A 11 5.67 2.76 -19.05
C ARG A 11 5.63 1.88 -17.80
N GLU A 12 6.67 1.08 -17.59
CA GLU A 12 6.87 0.30 -16.36
C GLU A 12 6.88 1.21 -15.13
N ALA A 13 5.94 0.95 -14.21
CA ALA A 13 5.73 1.81 -13.05
C ALA A 13 6.88 1.77 -12.06
N ALA A 14 7.52 0.61 -11.86
CA ALA A 14 8.55 0.43 -10.84
C ALA A 14 9.74 1.39 -11.01
N SER A 15 10.26 1.55 -12.24
CA SER A 15 11.37 2.47 -12.53
C SER A 15 11.00 3.93 -12.24
N LEU A 16 9.75 4.33 -12.59
CA LEU A 16 9.25 5.67 -12.33
C LEU A 16 9.01 5.92 -10.84
N LEU A 17 8.52 4.90 -10.12
CA LEU A 17 8.35 4.97 -8.67
C LEU A 17 9.71 5.16 -7.99
N LEU A 18 10.73 4.38 -8.34
CA LEU A 18 12.07 4.51 -7.78
C LEU A 18 12.70 5.88 -8.08
N GLU A 19 12.50 6.41 -9.30
CA GLU A 19 12.95 7.76 -9.64
C GLU A 19 12.26 8.83 -8.79
N GLY A 20 10.94 8.76 -8.66
CA GLY A 20 10.16 9.67 -7.81
C GLY A 20 10.54 9.57 -6.34
N LEU A 21 10.73 8.36 -5.81
CA LEU A 21 11.15 8.14 -4.43
C LEU A 21 12.56 8.69 -4.16
N ARG A 22 13.46 8.66 -5.15
CA ARG A 22 14.80 9.26 -5.03
C ARG A 22 14.73 10.77 -4.76
N GLN A 23 13.78 11.47 -5.37
CA GLN A 23 13.55 12.89 -5.11
C GLN A 23 12.98 13.17 -3.72
N LEU A 24 12.39 12.13 -3.07
CA LEU A 24 11.76 12.24 -1.77
C LEU A 24 12.59 11.60 -0.64
N GLU A 25 13.76 11.00 -0.93
CA GLU A 25 14.57 10.27 0.05
C GLU A 25 15.02 11.16 1.22
N TYR A 26 15.23 12.46 0.98
CA TYR A 26 15.57 13.43 2.03
C TYR A 26 14.47 13.56 3.10
N ARG A 27 13.25 13.13 2.81
CA ARG A 27 12.10 13.16 3.71
C ARG A 27 11.97 11.91 4.59
N GLY A 28 12.52 10.76 4.14
CA GLY A 28 12.48 9.51 4.87
C GLY A 28 13.46 8.52 4.27
N TYR A 29 14.27 7.88 5.12
CA TYR A 29 15.37 7.00 4.69
C TYR A 29 15.54 5.78 5.61
N ASP A 30 14.58 5.49 6.46
CA ASP A 30 14.64 4.32 7.34
C ASP A 30 14.13 3.03 6.68
N SER A 31 13.26 3.19 5.72
CA SER A 31 12.80 2.11 4.85
C SER A 31 12.09 2.66 3.62
N ALA A 32 12.01 1.86 2.57
CA ALA A 32 11.30 2.19 1.35
C ALA A 32 10.64 0.95 0.76
N GLY A 33 9.63 1.17 -0.09
CA GLY A 33 9.04 0.07 -0.85
C GLY A 33 8.13 0.57 -1.96
N ILE A 34 7.84 -0.36 -2.86
CA ILE A 34 6.95 -0.18 -4.01
C ILE A 34 5.98 -1.35 -4.12
N ALA A 35 4.80 -1.10 -4.65
CA ALA A 35 3.90 -2.13 -5.13
C ALA A 35 3.44 -1.78 -6.53
N THR A 36 3.43 -2.77 -7.43
CA THR A 36 2.98 -2.64 -8.81
C THR A 36 1.93 -3.68 -9.16
N VAL A 37 1.07 -3.38 -10.11
CA VAL A 37 0.07 -4.32 -10.65
C VAL A 37 0.30 -4.45 -12.14
N ASN A 38 0.46 -5.71 -12.60
CA ASN A 38 0.65 -6.04 -14.00
C ASN A 38 -0.68 -6.31 -14.74
N GLY A 39 -0.62 -6.47 -16.06
CA GLY A 39 -1.79 -6.77 -16.89
C GLY A 39 -2.47 -8.11 -16.59
N GLU A 40 -1.77 -9.04 -15.95
CA GLU A 40 -2.27 -10.34 -15.49
C GLU A 40 -2.95 -10.29 -14.12
N ARG A 41 -3.13 -9.07 -13.57
CA ARG A 41 -3.72 -8.81 -12.25
C ARG A 41 -2.90 -9.37 -11.08
N GLN A 42 -1.59 -9.46 -11.27
CA GLN A 42 -0.67 -9.85 -10.20
C GLN A 42 -0.10 -8.59 -9.53
N LEU A 43 -0.16 -8.57 -8.21
CA LEU A 43 0.42 -7.52 -7.39
C LEU A 43 1.80 -7.97 -6.92
N SER A 44 2.83 -7.20 -7.30
CA SER A 44 4.19 -7.36 -6.81
C SER A 44 4.47 -6.31 -5.74
N CYS A 45 5.08 -6.70 -4.62
CA CYS A 45 5.45 -5.78 -3.55
C CYS A 45 6.90 -6.03 -3.14
N LEU A 46 7.73 -4.99 -3.24
CA LEU A 46 9.12 -4.99 -2.80
C LEU A 46 9.30 -3.96 -1.69
N ARG A 47 9.96 -4.37 -0.63
CA ARG A 47 10.27 -3.52 0.52
C ARG A 47 11.72 -3.72 0.93
N ALA A 48 12.34 -2.68 1.45
CA ALA A 48 13.69 -2.76 2.00
C ALA A 48 13.83 -1.84 3.21
N GLU A 49 14.54 -2.31 4.21
CA GLU A 49 15.03 -1.49 5.32
C GLU A 49 16.19 -0.60 4.86
N GLY A 50 16.32 0.58 5.45
CA GLY A 50 17.38 1.53 5.18
C GLY A 50 17.14 2.37 3.92
N LYS A 51 18.24 2.81 3.31
CA LYS A 51 18.21 3.73 2.17
C LYS A 51 17.58 3.13 0.91
N LEU A 52 17.10 4.00 0.04
CA LEU A 52 16.45 3.63 -1.22
C LEU A 52 17.32 2.73 -2.13
N VAL A 53 18.66 2.82 -2.02
CA VAL A 53 19.57 1.93 -2.74
C VAL A 53 19.29 0.45 -2.46
N ASN A 54 18.90 0.09 -1.22
CA ASN A 54 18.59 -1.30 -0.86
C ASN A 54 17.33 -1.79 -1.60
N LEU A 55 16.32 -0.94 -1.74
CA LEU A 55 15.13 -1.23 -2.54
C LEU A 55 15.46 -1.35 -4.03
N THR A 56 16.33 -0.47 -4.54
CA THR A 56 16.79 -0.52 -5.94
C THR A 56 17.47 -1.84 -6.25
N GLN A 57 18.38 -2.32 -5.38
CA GLN A 57 19.03 -3.62 -5.53
C GLN A 57 18.05 -4.79 -5.54
N ARG A 58 17.01 -4.74 -4.69
CA ARG A 58 15.95 -5.75 -4.71
C ARG A 58 15.16 -5.74 -6.02
N PHE A 59 14.84 -4.55 -6.51
CA PHE A 59 14.16 -4.41 -7.79
C PHE A 59 14.99 -4.96 -8.94
N GLU A 60 16.30 -4.68 -8.98
CA GLU A 60 17.22 -5.21 -9.99
C GLU A 60 17.30 -6.75 -9.95
N ALA A 61 17.21 -7.35 -8.77
CA ALA A 61 17.28 -8.80 -8.60
C ALA A 61 15.95 -9.53 -8.91
N SER A 62 14.80 -8.92 -8.62
CA SER A 62 13.50 -9.63 -8.65
C SER A 62 12.52 -9.07 -9.67
N GLY A 63 12.71 -7.81 -10.10
CA GLY A 63 11.72 -7.06 -10.87
C GLY A 63 10.46 -6.72 -10.09
N ALA A 64 9.64 -5.87 -10.65
CA ALA A 64 8.28 -5.56 -10.19
C ALA A 64 7.47 -5.10 -11.42
N PRO A 65 7.00 -6.02 -12.26
CA PRO A 65 6.34 -5.69 -13.52
C PRO A 65 5.00 -5.00 -13.28
N GLY A 66 4.63 -4.08 -14.16
CA GLY A 66 3.33 -3.43 -14.15
C GLY A 66 3.38 -1.96 -14.50
N HIS A 67 2.22 -1.45 -14.92
CA HIS A 67 2.04 -0.08 -15.40
C HIS A 67 1.27 0.82 -14.41
N CYS A 68 0.81 0.22 -13.32
CA CYS A 68 0.14 0.89 -12.20
C CYS A 68 0.87 0.54 -10.91
N GLY A 69 1.16 1.51 -10.07
CA GLY A 69 1.85 1.24 -8.83
C GLY A 69 1.93 2.41 -7.87
N ILE A 70 2.33 2.11 -6.64
CA ILE A 70 2.52 3.05 -5.54
C ILE A 70 3.88 2.81 -4.89
N GLY A 71 4.47 3.84 -4.35
CA GLY A 71 5.76 3.78 -3.67
C GLY A 71 5.81 4.71 -2.47
N HIS A 72 6.72 4.38 -1.54
CA HIS A 72 6.83 5.08 -0.27
C HIS A 72 8.27 5.12 0.23
N THR A 73 8.69 6.28 0.76
CA THR A 73 9.86 6.41 1.64
C THR A 73 9.38 6.72 3.05
N ARG A 74 9.85 5.95 4.03
CA ARG A 74 9.36 5.99 5.40
C ARG A 74 10.30 6.75 6.33
N TRP A 75 9.69 7.51 7.24
CA TRP A 75 10.27 7.96 8.49
C TRP A 75 9.44 7.34 9.61
N ALA A 76 10.00 6.44 10.39
CA ALA A 76 9.27 5.62 11.35
C ALA A 76 8.57 6.48 12.41
N THR A 77 7.27 6.25 12.58
CA THR A 77 6.45 6.79 13.67
C THR A 77 5.92 5.67 14.56
N HIS A 78 5.41 4.58 13.97
CA HIS A 78 4.93 3.38 14.64
C HIS A 78 5.66 2.14 14.09
N GLY A 79 6.20 1.32 14.97
CA GLY A 79 7.03 0.17 14.63
C GLY A 79 8.48 0.56 14.30
N LYS A 80 9.42 -0.32 14.63
CA LYS A 80 10.84 -0.13 14.36
C LYS A 80 11.12 -0.04 12.85
N PRO A 81 12.26 0.55 12.43
CA PRO A 81 12.69 0.52 11.04
C PRO A 81 13.16 -0.91 10.66
N GLU A 82 12.21 -1.76 10.36
CA GLU A 82 12.36 -3.15 9.91
C GLU A 82 11.58 -3.33 8.61
N GLU A 83 12.00 -4.27 7.78
CA GLU A 83 11.34 -4.53 6.48
C GLU A 83 9.83 -4.79 6.60
N ARG A 84 9.40 -5.55 7.65
CA ARG A 84 7.98 -5.86 7.87
C ARG A 84 7.14 -4.60 8.14
N ASN A 85 7.76 -3.54 8.63
CA ASN A 85 7.13 -2.25 8.92
C ASN A 85 7.27 -1.24 7.78
N ALA A 86 7.99 -1.58 6.71
CA ALA A 86 8.09 -0.75 5.51
C ALA A 86 6.77 -0.79 4.71
N HIS A 87 6.37 0.35 4.16
CA HIS A 87 5.26 0.43 3.21
C HIS A 87 5.72 -0.03 1.81
N PRO A 88 4.81 -0.53 0.96
CA PRO A 88 3.37 -0.69 1.14
C PRO A 88 2.99 -1.83 2.10
N HIS A 89 1.84 -1.71 2.77
CA HIS A 89 1.21 -2.80 3.51
C HIS A 89 0.17 -3.50 2.64
N LEU A 90 0.07 -4.81 2.81
CA LEU A 90 -0.83 -5.68 2.05
C LEU A 90 -1.97 -6.20 2.94
N ASP A 91 -3.10 -6.54 2.33
CA ASP A 91 -4.12 -7.39 2.94
C ASP A 91 -3.63 -8.85 3.09
N GLY A 92 -4.37 -9.69 3.79
CA GLY A 92 -4.00 -11.10 4.01
C GLY A 92 -3.73 -11.87 2.71
N PRO A 93 -4.62 -11.81 1.71
CA PRO A 93 -4.42 -12.44 0.40
C PRO A 93 -3.36 -11.78 -0.50
N GLY A 94 -2.88 -10.57 -0.19
CA GLY A 94 -1.92 -9.84 -1.02
C GLY A 94 -2.51 -9.23 -2.29
N ARG A 95 -3.80 -8.86 -2.25
CA ARG A 95 -4.54 -8.29 -3.40
C ARG A 95 -4.68 -6.78 -3.34
N VAL A 96 -4.60 -6.20 -2.17
CA VAL A 96 -4.68 -4.76 -1.94
C VAL A 96 -3.38 -4.28 -1.32
N ALA A 97 -2.77 -3.25 -1.89
CA ALA A 97 -1.60 -2.60 -1.32
C ALA A 97 -1.90 -1.13 -1.00
N VAL A 98 -1.42 -0.68 0.15
CA VAL A 98 -1.64 0.68 0.64
C VAL A 98 -0.31 1.28 1.12
N VAL A 99 -0.06 2.52 0.73
CA VAL A 99 0.93 3.39 1.37
C VAL A 99 0.22 4.55 2.06
N GLN A 100 0.77 5.02 3.18
CA GLN A 100 0.13 6.06 3.98
C GLN A 100 1.18 6.95 4.63
N ASN A 101 0.94 8.25 4.63
CA ASN A 101 1.62 9.26 5.42
C ASN A 101 0.67 9.76 6.50
N GLY A 102 1.17 9.99 7.71
CA GLY A 102 0.36 10.44 8.85
C GLY A 102 0.17 9.35 9.89
N ILE A 103 -0.91 9.43 10.66
CA ILE A 103 -1.18 8.50 11.76
C ILE A 103 -2.67 8.14 11.75
N ILE A 104 -2.98 6.85 11.89
CA ILE A 104 -4.34 6.36 12.16
C ILE A 104 -4.49 6.19 13.67
N GLU A 105 -5.06 7.19 14.33
CA GLU A 105 -5.10 7.30 15.78
C GLU A 105 -5.87 6.14 16.45
N ASN A 106 -6.93 5.67 15.82
CA ASN A 106 -7.75 4.58 16.32
C ASN A 106 -7.34 3.19 15.81
N TYR A 107 -6.11 3.03 15.30
CA TYR A 107 -5.66 1.77 14.69
C TYR A 107 -5.75 0.56 15.63
N ARG A 108 -5.56 0.75 16.96
CA ARG A 108 -5.62 -0.35 17.93
C ARG A 108 -7.00 -0.99 17.97
N THR A 109 -8.06 -0.17 18.09
CA THR A 109 -9.45 -0.65 18.06
C THR A 109 -9.78 -1.36 16.75
N LEU A 110 -9.36 -0.79 15.61
CA LEU A 110 -9.56 -1.41 14.30
C LEU A 110 -8.80 -2.73 14.16
N ARG A 111 -7.59 -2.80 14.71
CA ARG A 111 -6.77 -4.02 14.73
C ARG A 111 -7.43 -5.12 15.56
N GLU A 112 -7.90 -4.81 16.77
CA GLU A 112 -8.60 -5.74 17.64
C GLU A 112 -9.87 -6.29 16.98
N GLU A 113 -10.66 -5.43 16.32
CA GLU A 113 -11.82 -5.85 15.54
C GLU A 113 -11.46 -6.84 14.44
N LEU A 114 -10.46 -6.49 13.60
CA LEU A 114 -10.02 -7.34 12.50
C LEU A 114 -9.41 -8.67 13.00
N GLN A 115 -8.69 -8.66 14.12
CA GLN A 115 -8.16 -9.86 14.74
C GLN A 115 -9.26 -10.78 15.26
N ALA A 116 -10.34 -10.23 15.82
CA ALA A 116 -11.51 -10.99 16.21
C ALA A 116 -12.21 -11.68 15.02
N GLU A 117 -12.07 -11.12 13.81
CA GLU A 117 -12.51 -11.73 12.55
C GLU A 117 -11.49 -12.71 11.94
N GLY A 118 -10.37 -12.97 12.63
CA GLY A 118 -9.34 -13.92 12.18
C GLY A 118 -8.24 -13.30 11.30
N VAL A 119 -8.16 -11.98 11.18
CA VAL A 119 -7.09 -11.33 10.42
C VAL A 119 -5.76 -11.44 11.15
N VAL A 120 -4.73 -11.89 10.44
CA VAL A 120 -3.36 -11.98 10.94
C VAL A 120 -2.56 -10.77 10.45
N PHE A 121 -2.09 -9.96 11.38
CA PHE A 121 -1.23 -8.82 11.11
C PHE A 121 0.25 -9.25 11.02
N ARG A 122 0.98 -8.65 10.10
CA ARG A 122 2.40 -8.94 9.82
C ARG A 122 3.34 -7.83 10.27
N SER A 123 2.81 -6.64 10.53
CA SER A 123 3.57 -5.47 10.96
C SER A 123 3.08 -4.91 12.29
N ASP A 124 3.85 -3.97 12.83
CA ASP A 124 3.52 -3.22 14.04
C ASP A 124 2.94 -1.83 13.71
N THR A 125 2.72 -1.53 12.42
CA THR A 125 2.29 -0.21 11.97
C THR A 125 0.78 -0.02 12.15
N ASP A 126 0.39 1.23 12.28
CA ASP A 126 -1.01 1.66 12.25
C ASP A 126 -1.65 1.49 10.86
N THR A 127 -0.86 1.61 9.81
CA THR A 127 -1.30 1.59 8.40
C THR A 127 -1.91 0.25 8.00
N GLU A 128 -1.43 -0.88 8.54
CA GLU A 128 -1.83 -2.22 8.09
C GLU A 128 -3.33 -2.51 8.29
N VAL A 129 -4.02 -1.76 9.15
CA VAL A 129 -5.49 -1.91 9.28
C VAL A 129 -6.22 -1.52 7.99
N ILE A 130 -5.66 -0.60 7.19
CA ILE A 130 -6.33 -0.05 6.01
C ILE A 130 -6.51 -1.09 4.89
N PRO A 131 -5.47 -1.81 4.43
CA PRO A 131 -5.65 -2.81 3.38
C PRO A 131 -6.58 -3.95 3.82
N HIS A 132 -6.61 -4.32 5.10
CA HIS A 132 -7.54 -5.33 5.60
C HIS A 132 -8.99 -4.83 5.58
N LEU A 133 -9.26 -3.59 6.00
CA LEU A 133 -10.59 -2.98 5.93
C LEU A 133 -11.06 -2.87 4.48
N LEU A 134 -10.20 -2.43 3.56
CA LEU A 134 -10.50 -2.33 2.12
C LEU A 134 -10.80 -3.70 1.53
N SER A 135 -9.98 -4.71 1.83
CA SER A 135 -10.17 -6.09 1.33
C SER A 135 -11.51 -6.66 1.78
N ARG A 136 -11.89 -6.43 3.05
CA ARG A 136 -13.20 -6.83 3.59
C ARG A 136 -14.35 -6.16 2.85
N GLU A 137 -14.26 -4.86 2.63
CA GLU A 137 -15.31 -4.09 1.95
C GLU A 137 -15.43 -4.45 0.48
N LEU A 138 -14.32 -4.62 -0.23
CA LEU A 138 -14.28 -5.09 -1.61
C LEU A 138 -14.92 -6.49 -1.73
N ALA A 139 -14.59 -7.41 -0.83
CA ALA A 139 -15.18 -8.75 -0.80
C ALA A 139 -16.70 -8.69 -0.58
N ARG A 140 -17.19 -7.82 0.34
CA ARG A 140 -18.62 -7.61 0.57
C ARG A 140 -19.34 -7.10 -0.68
N LEU A 141 -18.76 -6.12 -1.38
CA LEU A 141 -19.34 -5.53 -2.58
C LEU A 141 -19.35 -6.54 -3.75
N GLN A 142 -18.27 -7.31 -3.90
CA GLN A 142 -18.19 -8.36 -4.93
C GLN A 142 -19.16 -9.52 -4.66
N ALA A 143 -19.39 -9.91 -3.41
CA ALA A 143 -20.42 -10.88 -3.05
C ALA A 143 -21.83 -10.40 -3.45
N GLY A 144 -22.07 -9.09 -3.47
CA GLY A 144 -23.28 -8.47 -4.02
C GLY A 144 -23.33 -8.41 -5.57
N GLY A 145 -22.37 -9.03 -6.26
CA GLY A 145 -22.34 -9.08 -7.74
C GLY A 145 -21.56 -7.94 -8.42
N ALA A 146 -20.94 -7.03 -7.68
CA ALA A 146 -20.17 -5.94 -8.25
C ALA A 146 -18.87 -6.45 -8.91
N LYS A 147 -18.58 -5.96 -10.12
CA LYS A 147 -17.36 -6.32 -10.87
C LYS A 147 -16.21 -5.34 -10.53
N PRO A 148 -14.95 -5.80 -10.57
CA PRO A 148 -13.78 -4.92 -10.37
C PRO A 148 -13.82 -3.71 -11.31
N SER A 149 -13.76 -2.53 -10.71
CA SER A 149 -13.75 -1.24 -11.41
C SER A 149 -13.17 -0.13 -10.49
N GLY A 150 -12.73 0.99 -11.09
CA GLY A 150 -12.27 2.15 -10.31
C GLY A 150 -13.39 2.71 -9.43
N ALA A 151 -14.63 2.69 -9.90
CA ALA A 151 -15.79 3.10 -9.12
C ALA A 151 -16.00 2.20 -7.88
N LEU A 152 -15.79 0.87 -8.03
CA LEU A 152 -15.90 -0.06 -6.90
C LEU A 152 -14.81 0.16 -5.87
N LEU A 153 -13.56 0.38 -6.31
CA LEU A 153 -12.45 0.70 -5.41
C LEU A 153 -12.69 2.01 -4.65
N LEU A 154 -13.19 3.03 -5.34
CA LEU A 154 -13.57 4.30 -4.73
C LEU A 154 -14.71 4.13 -3.72
N GLN A 155 -15.74 3.35 -4.06
CA GLN A 155 -16.85 3.05 -3.15
C GLN A 155 -16.38 2.33 -1.89
N ALA A 156 -15.50 1.34 -2.02
CA ALA A 156 -14.90 0.66 -0.88
C ALA A 156 -14.11 1.63 0.01
N LEU A 157 -13.33 2.51 -0.61
CA LEU A 157 -12.56 3.52 0.12
C LEU A 157 -13.48 4.51 0.85
N GLN A 158 -14.54 4.98 0.20
CA GLN A 158 -15.54 5.86 0.82
C GLN A 158 -16.24 5.23 2.03
N ALA A 159 -16.40 3.91 2.06
CA ALA A 159 -16.92 3.19 3.21
C ALA A 159 -15.89 3.03 4.35
N VAL A 160 -14.60 2.96 4.01
CA VAL A 160 -13.52 2.77 4.99
C VAL A 160 -13.07 4.11 5.61
N ILE A 161 -12.94 5.19 4.83
CA ILE A 161 -12.46 6.50 5.30
C ILE A 161 -13.17 7.00 6.59
N PRO A 162 -14.51 6.95 6.72
CA PRO A 162 -15.18 7.43 7.94
C PRO A 162 -14.82 6.64 9.21
N ARG A 163 -14.21 5.47 9.06
CA ARG A 163 -13.75 4.63 10.17
C ARG A 163 -12.34 4.97 10.64
N LEU A 164 -11.58 5.69 9.85
CA LEU A 164 -10.19 6.06 10.14
C LEU A 164 -10.17 7.43 10.81
N HIS A 165 -9.59 7.51 12.00
CA HIS A 165 -9.41 8.77 12.71
C HIS A 165 -7.96 9.24 12.58
N GLY A 166 -7.75 10.54 12.44
CA GLY A 166 -6.45 11.17 12.32
C GLY A 166 -6.26 11.98 11.05
N ALA A 167 -5.04 12.49 10.86
CA ALA A 167 -4.64 13.22 9.65
C ALA A 167 -3.71 12.33 8.83
N TYR A 168 -4.10 12.02 7.60
CA TYR A 168 -3.35 11.12 6.73
C TYR A 168 -3.54 11.42 5.25
N ALA A 169 -2.57 10.99 4.45
CA ALA A 169 -2.70 10.85 3.01
C ALA A 169 -2.36 9.39 2.66
N LEU A 170 -3.07 8.81 1.70
CA LEU A 170 -2.87 7.42 1.31
C LEU A 170 -2.92 7.25 -0.22
N ALA A 171 -2.27 6.18 -0.71
CA ALA A 171 -2.49 5.70 -2.07
C ALA A 171 -2.71 4.19 -2.04
N VAL A 172 -3.61 3.72 -2.90
CA VAL A 172 -4.11 2.36 -2.94
C VAL A 172 -4.01 1.81 -4.35
N VAL A 173 -3.50 0.58 -4.47
CA VAL A 173 -3.63 -0.24 -5.68
C VAL A 173 -4.32 -1.56 -5.33
N TRP A 174 -5.10 -2.06 -6.27
CA TRP A 174 -5.82 -3.32 -6.15
C TRP A 174 -5.44 -4.26 -7.30
N GLY A 175 -4.96 -5.46 -6.98
CA GLY A 175 -4.47 -6.42 -7.98
C GLY A 175 -5.47 -6.75 -9.06
N GLU A 176 -6.77 -6.79 -8.76
CA GLU A 176 -7.80 -7.04 -9.76
C GLU A 176 -8.02 -5.85 -10.73
N LEU A 177 -7.37 -4.70 -10.49
CA LEU A 177 -7.57 -3.47 -11.25
C LEU A 177 -6.23 -2.83 -11.67
N PRO A 178 -5.54 -3.39 -12.69
CA PRO A 178 -4.23 -2.89 -13.12
C PRO A 178 -4.27 -1.53 -13.81
N SER A 179 -5.44 -0.99 -14.09
CA SER A 179 -5.65 0.26 -14.84
C SER A 179 -6.17 1.42 -13.98
N ALA A 180 -6.21 1.27 -12.66
CA ALA A 180 -6.60 2.36 -11.77
C ALA A 180 -5.94 2.24 -10.41
N LEU A 181 -5.72 3.40 -9.79
CA LEU A 181 -5.34 3.57 -8.39
C LEU A 181 -6.16 4.71 -7.79
N VAL A 182 -6.17 4.81 -6.46
CA VAL A 182 -6.80 5.93 -5.75
C VAL A 182 -5.76 6.60 -4.86
N VAL A 183 -5.78 7.92 -4.83
CA VAL A 183 -4.94 8.75 -3.96
C VAL A 183 -5.84 9.70 -3.20
#